data_30c666fe3bd7912a09d1c4792b29dc45
#
_entry.id   30c666fe3bd7912a09d1c4792b29dc45
#
_cell.length_a   1.000
_cell.length_b   1.000
_cell.length_c   1.000
_cell.angle_alpha   90.00
_cell.angle_beta   90.00
_cell.angle_gamma   90.00
#
_symmetry.space_group_name_H-M   'P 1'
#
loop_
_entity.id
_entity.type
_entity.pdbx_description
1 polymer ?
#
loop_
_entity_poly.entity_id
_entity_poly.type
_entity_poly.pdbx_seq_one_letter_code
_entity_poly.pdbx_strand_id
1 'polypeptide(L)'
;MSDRIQAITMPKWGMTMTEGKLAGWLAGEGADIAAGQEIMEVETEKITNVVESQGQGRLRRIVVSEGATAPVGALLAVLATEDVSDSDVEAFIASYADRAGSAAADADDAPKARIVQAGAHRFKVLSLGSGGVPAVLIHGFGGDGGTWLFNQDTLAQNRAVHVIDLPAHGDSEPTVASGKVTDIADAVLELFAALDIEKAHLIGHSLGGAVALAIAETSPQRVQSLSLIAPAGIGAEISANYIDGFLAAERRKPMKDVLSLLFADPQGMNAEMVENVLRFKRLDGVPEALAAIAGHLMADGKQIIDLRAILDGKIPALIVWGEADQIIPASQSDGLPAGVDVARLAGAGHMPMMEEAAQVNRLITAHLGKAEG
;
A
#
# COMPACT_ATOMS: atom_id res chain seq x y z
N MET A 1 -15.75 17.67 13.43
CA MET A 1 -17.03 17.41 12.73
C MET A 1 -16.99 16.13 11.89
N SER A 2 -15.80 15.56 11.58
CA SER A 2 -15.64 14.40 10.67
C SER A 2 -16.15 13.06 11.19
N ASP A 3 -16.28 12.86 12.51
CA ASP A 3 -16.66 11.54 13.06
C ASP A 3 -18.16 11.28 13.12
N ARG A 4 -18.99 12.27 12.81
CA ARG A 4 -20.45 12.21 12.98
C ARG A 4 -21.19 11.96 11.66
N ILE A 5 -20.57 12.27 10.51
CA ILE A 5 -21.09 12.03 9.16
C ILE A 5 -19.99 11.33 8.35
N GLN A 6 -20.31 10.18 7.77
CA GLN A 6 -19.38 9.37 7.01
C GLN A 6 -19.91 9.09 5.61
N ALA A 7 -19.04 9.22 4.60
CA ALA A 7 -19.35 8.87 3.23
C ALA A 7 -19.16 7.37 3.01
N ILE A 8 -20.14 6.73 2.36
CA ILE A 8 -19.97 5.43 1.69
C ILE A 8 -19.72 5.73 0.23
N THR A 9 -18.55 5.34 -0.28
CA THR A 9 -18.13 5.66 -1.64
C THR A 9 -17.95 4.41 -2.49
N MET A 10 -17.98 4.59 -3.82
CA MET A 10 -17.68 3.52 -4.77
C MET A 10 -16.24 3.03 -4.55
N PRO A 11 -16.04 1.77 -4.13
CA PRO A 11 -14.72 1.24 -3.87
C PRO A 11 -13.93 1.04 -5.17
N LYS A 12 -12.61 0.94 -5.04
CA LYS A 12 -11.70 0.61 -6.13
C LYS A 12 -11.13 -0.79 -5.90
N TRP A 13 -11.46 -1.71 -6.77
CA TRP A 13 -10.94 -3.08 -6.76
C TRP A 13 -10.08 -3.35 -8.01
N GLY A 14 -8.89 -2.79 -8.04
CA GLY A 14 -7.94 -2.95 -9.14
C GLY A 14 -7.56 -1.62 -9.79
N MET A 15 -6.39 -1.60 -10.43
CA MET A 15 -5.81 -0.35 -10.97
C MET A 15 -6.59 0.20 -12.17
N THR A 16 -7.23 -0.67 -12.94
CA THR A 16 -7.97 -0.32 -14.16
C THR A 16 -9.44 0.00 -13.89
N MET A 17 -9.96 -0.23 -12.67
CA MET A 17 -11.35 0.07 -12.34
C MET A 17 -11.56 1.59 -12.30
N THR A 18 -12.39 2.09 -13.20
CA THR A 18 -12.80 3.50 -13.27
C THR A 18 -14.20 3.73 -12.75
N GLU A 19 -15.06 2.71 -12.79
CA GLU A 19 -16.45 2.74 -12.35
C GLU A 19 -16.93 1.37 -11.90
N GLY A 20 -18.04 1.34 -11.16
CA GLY A 20 -18.74 0.12 -10.77
C GLY A 20 -20.26 0.32 -10.88
N LYS A 21 -21.00 -0.75 -11.13
CA LYS A 21 -22.46 -0.75 -11.14
C LYS A 21 -22.96 -1.24 -9.80
N LEU A 22 -23.81 -0.45 -9.14
CA LEU A 22 -24.47 -0.87 -7.90
C LEU A 22 -25.52 -1.96 -8.22
N ALA A 23 -25.21 -3.22 -7.89
CA ALA A 23 -26.09 -4.35 -8.17
C ALA A 23 -27.28 -4.38 -7.22
N GLY A 24 -27.08 -4.03 -5.95
CA GLY A 24 -28.14 -3.97 -4.96
C GLY A 24 -27.70 -3.39 -3.62
N TRP A 25 -28.66 -2.84 -2.87
CA TRP A 25 -28.49 -2.45 -1.46
C TRP A 25 -28.93 -3.60 -0.54
N LEU A 26 -28.05 -4.02 0.37
CA LEU A 26 -28.35 -5.02 1.41
C LEU A 26 -28.93 -4.37 2.67
N ALA A 27 -28.82 -3.05 2.80
CA ALA A 27 -29.41 -2.25 3.87
C ALA A 27 -30.14 -1.04 3.28
N GLY A 28 -31.30 -0.69 3.85
CA GLY A 28 -32.11 0.45 3.44
C GLY A 28 -31.87 1.71 4.26
N GLU A 29 -32.34 2.87 3.77
CA GLU A 29 -32.34 4.10 4.56
C GLU A 29 -33.04 3.91 5.90
N GLY A 30 -32.46 4.44 6.96
CA GLY A 30 -32.93 4.29 8.34
C GLY A 30 -32.38 3.08 9.08
N ALA A 31 -31.69 2.16 8.43
CA ALA A 31 -31.04 1.01 9.07
C ALA A 31 -29.84 1.44 9.91
N ASP A 32 -29.67 0.81 11.07
CA ASP A 32 -28.47 0.95 11.88
C ASP A 32 -27.40 0.00 11.32
N ILE A 33 -26.25 0.54 11.00
CA ILE A 33 -25.13 -0.17 10.36
C ILE A 33 -23.97 -0.27 11.36
N ALA A 34 -23.46 -1.48 11.53
CA ALA A 34 -22.23 -1.75 12.27
C ALA A 34 -21.00 -1.72 11.33
N ALA A 35 -19.84 -1.42 11.88
CA ALA A 35 -18.59 -1.57 11.13
C ALA A 35 -18.37 -3.04 10.76
N GLY A 36 -17.99 -3.32 9.50
CA GLY A 36 -17.86 -4.67 8.94
C GLY A 36 -19.17 -5.30 8.48
N GLN A 37 -20.31 -4.60 8.61
CA GLN A 37 -21.60 -5.10 8.10
C GLN A 37 -21.66 -4.97 6.58
N GLU A 38 -22.13 -6.02 5.91
CA GLU A 38 -22.44 -6.01 4.47
C GLU A 38 -23.57 -5.02 4.18
N ILE A 39 -23.36 -4.07 3.25
CA ILE A 39 -24.28 -2.96 2.99
C ILE A 39 -24.75 -2.87 1.56
N MET A 40 -23.98 -3.36 0.60
CA MET A 40 -24.34 -3.31 -0.81
C MET A 40 -23.55 -4.32 -1.64
N GLU A 41 -24.04 -4.61 -2.83
CA GLU A 41 -23.34 -5.37 -3.88
C GLU A 41 -22.96 -4.46 -5.05
N VAL A 42 -21.72 -4.55 -5.49
CA VAL A 42 -21.23 -3.80 -6.65
C VAL A 42 -20.72 -4.76 -7.70
N GLU A 43 -21.22 -4.62 -8.91
CA GLU A 43 -20.83 -5.36 -10.11
C GLU A 43 -19.75 -4.58 -10.86
N THR A 44 -18.68 -5.24 -11.23
CA THR A 44 -17.65 -4.75 -12.15
C THR A 44 -17.69 -5.59 -13.43
N GLU A 45 -16.91 -5.22 -14.43
CA GLU A 45 -16.82 -6.00 -15.69
C GLU A 45 -16.49 -7.49 -15.49
N LYS A 46 -15.94 -7.87 -14.33
CA LYS A 46 -15.40 -9.21 -14.09
C LYS A 46 -16.05 -9.96 -12.93
N ILE A 47 -16.55 -9.26 -11.91
CA ILE A 47 -17.03 -9.85 -10.66
C ILE A 47 -18.09 -8.97 -10.00
N THR A 48 -18.95 -9.59 -9.20
CA THR A 48 -19.80 -8.90 -8.22
C THR A 48 -19.20 -9.11 -6.83
N ASN A 49 -18.97 -8.03 -6.10
CA ASN A 49 -18.44 -8.05 -4.75
C ASN A 49 -19.41 -7.40 -3.77
N VAL A 50 -19.45 -7.96 -2.56
CA VAL A 50 -20.13 -7.36 -1.42
C VAL A 50 -19.23 -6.30 -0.81
N VAL A 51 -19.82 -5.16 -0.46
CA VAL A 51 -19.14 -4.07 0.23
C VAL A 51 -19.56 -4.03 1.68
N GLU A 52 -18.58 -4.08 2.56
CA GLU A 52 -18.76 -3.90 3.99
C GLU A 52 -18.60 -2.43 4.40
N SER A 53 -19.38 -2.02 5.40
CA SER A 53 -19.26 -0.68 5.97
C SER A 53 -17.95 -0.52 6.73
N GLN A 54 -17.18 0.49 6.41
CA GLN A 54 -15.96 0.86 7.15
C GLN A 54 -16.27 1.57 8.47
N GLY A 55 -17.48 2.10 8.60
CA GLY A 55 -17.93 2.85 9.76
C GLY A 55 -19.21 2.28 10.38
N GLN A 56 -19.63 2.90 11.48
CA GLN A 56 -20.89 2.59 12.14
C GLN A 56 -21.76 3.82 12.21
N GLY A 57 -23.09 3.64 12.20
CA GLY A 57 -24.07 4.71 12.28
C GLY A 57 -25.37 4.34 11.58
N ARG A 58 -26.29 5.30 11.48
CA ARG A 58 -27.54 5.11 10.75
C ARG A 58 -27.36 5.46 9.29
N LEU A 59 -27.84 4.60 8.37
CA LEU A 59 -27.87 4.90 6.94
C LEU A 59 -28.91 5.97 6.67
N ARG A 60 -28.46 7.22 6.54
CA ARG A 60 -29.34 8.40 6.48
C ARG A 60 -29.83 8.71 5.08
N ARG A 61 -28.99 8.45 4.07
CA ARG A 61 -29.34 8.74 2.68
C ARG A 61 -28.62 7.79 1.73
N ILE A 62 -29.37 7.23 0.78
CA ILE A 62 -28.86 6.53 -0.40
C ILE A 62 -28.84 7.56 -1.55
N VAL A 63 -27.65 7.80 -2.10
CA VAL A 63 -27.42 8.80 -3.17
C VAL A 63 -27.48 8.16 -4.55
N VAL A 64 -27.00 6.93 -4.66
CA VAL A 64 -26.97 6.17 -5.93
C VAL A 64 -27.95 5.01 -5.86
N SER A 65 -28.87 4.94 -6.82
CA SER A 65 -29.89 3.90 -6.90
C SER A 65 -29.33 2.58 -7.41
N GLU A 66 -29.99 1.47 -7.06
CA GLU A 66 -29.70 0.15 -7.63
C GLU A 66 -29.74 0.18 -9.16
N GLY A 67 -28.82 -0.56 -9.78
CA GLY A 67 -28.64 -0.64 -11.23
C GLY A 67 -27.88 0.53 -11.87
N ALA A 68 -27.60 1.59 -11.10
CA ALA A 68 -26.83 2.73 -11.62
C ALA A 68 -25.32 2.45 -11.57
N THR A 69 -24.60 2.97 -12.58
CA THR A 69 -23.14 2.98 -12.62
C THR A 69 -22.61 4.28 -12.03
N ALA A 70 -21.61 4.19 -11.19
CA ALA A 70 -20.95 5.34 -10.58
C ALA A 70 -19.43 5.21 -10.67
N PRO A 71 -18.70 6.31 -10.88
CA PRO A 71 -17.24 6.28 -10.92
C PRO A 71 -16.66 5.93 -9.55
N VAL A 72 -15.46 5.35 -9.55
CA VAL A 72 -14.70 5.07 -8.31
C VAL A 72 -14.59 6.36 -7.48
N GLY A 73 -14.82 6.24 -6.16
CA GLY A 73 -14.83 7.38 -5.25
C GLY A 73 -16.13 8.20 -5.21
N ALA A 74 -17.10 7.95 -6.10
CA ALA A 74 -18.39 8.61 -6.05
C ALA A 74 -19.13 8.31 -4.75
N LEU A 75 -19.83 9.31 -4.19
CA LEU A 75 -20.68 9.14 -3.01
C LEU A 75 -21.88 8.24 -3.35
N LEU A 76 -21.98 7.09 -2.69
CA LEU A 76 -23.08 6.15 -2.85
C LEU A 76 -24.15 6.30 -1.78
N ALA A 77 -23.73 6.56 -0.54
CA ALA A 77 -24.62 6.79 0.59
C ALA A 77 -23.94 7.54 1.73
N VAL A 78 -24.71 7.96 2.73
CA VAL A 78 -24.23 8.66 3.92
C VAL A 78 -24.68 7.94 5.18
N LEU A 79 -23.71 7.61 6.04
CA LEU A 79 -23.95 7.23 7.44
C LEU A 79 -23.82 8.46 8.32
N ALA A 80 -24.67 8.56 9.34
CA ALA A 80 -24.51 9.58 10.38
C ALA A 80 -25.07 9.11 11.72
N THR A 81 -24.62 9.74 12.80
CA THR A 81 -25.19 9.56 14.14
C THR A 81 -26.57 10.18 14.23
N GLU A 82 -27.40 9.74 15.19
CA GLU A 82 -28.79 10.21 15.32
C GLU A 82 -28.95 11.70 15.57
N ASP A 83 -27.95 12.32 16.18
CA ASP A 83 -27.94 13.73 16.52
C ASP A 83 -27.58 14.69 15.36
N VAL A 84 -27.28 14.14 14.19
CA VAL A 84 -27.03 14.90 12.95
C VAL A 84 -28.36 15.25 12.28
N SER A 85 -28.57 16.51 11.97
CA SER A 85 -29.79 16.97 11.29
C SER A 85 -29.80 16.54 9.80
N ASP A 86 -31.02 16.41 9.23
CA ASP A 86 -31.15 16.12 7.80
C ASP A 86 -30.55 17.23 6.94
N SER A 87 -30.60 18.50 7.40
CA SER A 87 -29.98 19.62 6.72
C SER A 87 -28.46 19.49 6.66
N ASP A 88 -27.81 18.94 7.70
CA ASP A 88 -26.37 18.71 7.71
C ASP A 88 -26.00 17.57 6.78
N VAL A 89 -26.85 16.52 6.69
CA VAL A 89 -26.68 15.42 5.74
C VAL A 89 -26.78 15.92 4.28
N GLU A 90 -27.79 16.74 3.97
CA GLU A 90 -27.96 17.31 2.64
C GLU A 90 -26.82 18.29 2.29
N ALA A 91 -26.37 19.11 3.25
CA ALA A 91 -25.20 19.97 3.06
C ALA A 91 -23.92 19.16 2.81
N PHE A 92 -23.76 18.02 3.50
CA PHE A 92 -22.64 17.11 3.26
C PHE A 92 -22.68 16.52 1.85
N ILE A 93 -23.86 16.04 1.40
CA ILE A 93 -24.05 15.51 0.03
C ILE A 93 -23.74 16.57 -1.01
N ALA A 94 -24.28 17.80 -0.84
CA ALA A 94 -24.01 18.91 -1.75
C ALA A 94 -22.52 19.26 -1.81
N SER A 95 -21.83 19.31 -0.66
CA SER A 95 -20.38 19.56 -0.60
C SER A 95 -19.56 18.43 -1.25
N TYR A 96 -20.09 17.22 -1.27
CA TYR A 96 -19.46 16.08 -1.94
C TYR A 96 -19.68 16.15 -3.45
N ALA A 97 -20.88 16.54 -3.88
CA ALA A 97 -21.21 16.76 -5.30
C ALA A 97 -20.39 17.91 -5.90
N ASP A 98 -20.19 19.02 -5.15
CA ASP A 98 -19.33 20.13 -5.57
C ASP A 98 -17.86 19.69 -5.69
N ARG A 99 -17.38 18.85 -4.78
CA ARG A 99 -16.05 18.23 -4.88
C ARG A 99 -15.94 17.24 -6.03
N ALA A 100 -16.98 16.46 -6.29
CA ALA A 100 -17.04 15.53 -7.43
C ALA A 100 -17.21 16.29 -8.76
N GLY A 101 -17.93 17.42 -8.78
CA GLY A 101 -18.07 18.31 -9.94
C GLY A 101 -16.74 19.01 -10.28
N SER A 102 -15.97 19.45 -9.28
CA SER A 102 -14.60 19.91 -9.47
C SER A 102 -13.68 18.78 -9.89
N ALA A 103 -13.81 17.57 -9.30
CA ALA A 103 -13.05 16.38 -9.70
C ALA A 103 -13.39 15.89 -11.12
N ALA A 104 -14.59 16.14 -11.63
CA ALA A 104 -14.92 15.84 -13.04
C ALA A 104 -14.36 16.89 -14.03
N ALA A 105 -14.17 18.14 -13.57
CA ALA A 105 -13.40 19.15 -14.28
C ALA A 105 -11.90 18.90 -14.18
N ASP A 106 -11.45 18.28 -13.07
CA ASP A 106 -10.07 17.89 -12.76
C ASP A 106 -9.75 16.42 -13.14
N ALA A 107 -10.57 15.75 -13.92
CA ALA A 107 -10.28 14.38 -14.40
C ALA A 107 -9.02 14.32 -15.27
N ASP A 108 -8.56 15.46 -15.78
CA ASP A 108 -7.25 15.64 -16.40
C ASP A 108 -6.13 15.87 -15.38
N ASP A 109 -6.46 16.20 -14.12
CA ASP A 109 -5.55 16.53 -13.01
C ASP A 109 -5.52 15.44 -11.90
N ALA A 110 -6.15 14.27 -12.13
CA ALA A 110 -5.98 13.12 -11.26
C ALA A 110 -4.49 12.78 -11.16
N PRO A 111 -3.97 12.48 -9.95
CA PRO A 111 -2.55 12.20 -9.76
C PRO A 111 -2.10 11.09 -10.69
N LYS A 112 -1.31 11.44 -11.70
CA LYS A 112 -0.75 10.48 -12.66
C LYS A 112 0.65 10.11 -12.22
N ALA A 113 0.98 8.83 -12.26
CA ALA A 113 2.34 8.41 -12.08
C ALA A 113 3.22 9.03 -13.18
N ARG A 114 4.38 9.51 -12.79
CA ARG A 114 5.36 10.13 -13.71
C ARG A 114 6.73 9.46 -13.58
N ILE A 115 7.51 9.54 -14.63
CA ILE A 115 8.91 9.15 -14.57
C ILE A 115 9.71 10.35 -14.05
N VAL A 116 10.47 10.11 -12.98
CA VAL A 116 11.36 11.08 -12.36
C VAL A 116 12.80 10.66 -12.61
N GLN A 117 13.61 11.55 -13.19
CA GLN A 117 15.04 11.35 -13.31
C GLN A 117 15.70 11.75 -11.99
N ALA A 118 16.42 10.82 -11.36
CA ALA A 118 17.15 11.01 -10.11
C ALA A 118 18.59 10.54 -10.29
N GLY A 119 19.51 11.48 -10.48
CA GLY A 119 20.88 11.16 -10.85
C GLY A 119 20.95 10.30 -12.13
N ALA A 120 21.55 9.13 -12.03
CA ALA A 120 21.61 8.15 -13.12
C ALA A 120 20.35 7.31 -13.26
N HIS A 121 19.42 7.38 -12.30
CA HIS A 121 18.27 6.48 -12.18
C HIS A 121 16.97 7.11 -12.68
N ARG A 122 16.06 6.26 -13.16
CA ARG A 122 14.69 6.62 -13.54
C ARG A 122 13.71 5.89 -12.62
N PHE A 123 12.90 6.66 -11.91
CA PHE A 123 11.85 6.12 -11.05
C PHE A 123 10.48 6.42 -11.60
N LYS A 124 9.58 5.45 -11.59
CA LYS A 124 8.16 5.75 -11.64
C LYS A 124 7.70 6.16 -10.25
N VAL A 125 7.06 7.31 -10.18
CA VAL A 125 6.58 7.91 -8.92
C VAL A 125 5.14 8.34 -9.10
N LEU A 126 4.27 7.90 -8.21
CA LEU A 126 2.94 8.46 -8.01
C LEU A 126 3.00 9.37 -6.79
N SER A 127 2.69 10.65 -6.98
CA SER A 127 2.64 11.63 -5.89
C SER A 127 1.20 12.03 -5.59
N LEU A 128 0.83 11.98 -4.32
CA LEU A 128 -0.52 12.22 -3.81
C LEU A 128 -0.46 13.19 -2.62
N GLY A 129 -1.55 13.89 -2.36
CA GLY A 129 -1.66 14.77 -1.20
C GLY A 129 -0.65 15.92 -1.20
N SER A 130 -0.58 16.64 -0.11
CA SER A 130 0.35 17.76 0.08
C SER A 130 0.51 18.11 1.56
N GLY A 131 1.55 18.88 1.89
CA GLY A 131 1.83 19.32 3.27
C GLY A 131 2.45 18.21 4.13
N GLY A 132 2.62 18.49 5.43
CA GLY A 132 3.21 17.58 6.39
C GLY A 132 4.62 17.10 6.06
N VAL A 133 5.20 16.25 6.89
CA VAL A 133 6.41 15.51 6.54
C VAL A 133 6.02 14.44 5.50
N PRO A 134 6.65 14.39 4.31
CA PRO A 134 6.27 13.46 3.27
C PRO A 134 6.47 12.00 3.69
N ALA A 135 5.65 11.11 3.14
CA ALA A 135 5.81 9.67 3.27
C ALA A 135 6.25 9.06 1.94
N VAL A 136 7.25 8.19 1.96
CA VAL A 136 7.72 7.44 0.79
C VAL A 136 7.39 5.97 1.00
N LEU A 137 6.61 5.41 0.08
CA LEU A 137 6.11 4.04 0.10
C LEU A 137 6.94 3.16 -0.83
N ILE A 138 7.61 2.16 -0.27
CA ILE A 138 8.62 1.32 -0.92
C ILE A 138 8.16 -0.14 -0.91
N HIS A 139 7.88 -0.70 -2.08
CA HIS A 139 7.39 -2.08 -2.23
C HIS A 139 8.48 -3.14 -2.04
N GLY A 140 8.09 -4.41 -1.99
CA GLY A 140 8.96 -5.57 -1.84
C GLY A 140 9.51 -6.12 -3.18
N PHE A 141 10.33 -7.16 -3.07
CA PHE A 141 10.90 -7.87 -4.23
C PHE A 141 9.80 -8.43 -5.13
N GLY A 142 9.87 -8.11 -6.40
CA GLY A 142 8.90 -8.53 -7.41
C GLY A 142 7.58 -7.74 -7.42
N GLY A 143 7.44 -6.73 -6.55
CA GLY A 143 6.29 -5.83 -6.48
C GLY A 143 6.42 -4.59 -7.35
N ASP A 144 5.46 -3.70 -7.22
CA ASP A 144 5.44 -2.35 -7.78
C ASP A 144 4.61 -1.42 -6.86
N GLY A 145 4.39 -0.17 -7.27
CA GLY A 145 3.58 0.79 -6.53
C GLY A 145 2.14 0.34 -6.26
N GLY A 146 1.60 -0.60 -7.04
CA GLY A 146 0.28 -1.20 -6.83
C GLY A 146 0.14 -1.94 -5.49
N THR A 147 1.26 -2.33 -4.88
CA THR A 147 1.33 -2.86 -3.52
C THR A 147 0.62 -1.95 -2.49
N TRP A 148 0.60 -0.64 -2.73
CA TRP A 148 0.10 0.38 -1.81
C TRP A 148 -1.29 0.92 -2.16
N LEU A 149 -1.98 0.29 -3.10
CA LEU A 149 -3.27 0.76 -3.63
C LEU A 149 -4.32 1.03 -2.55
N PHE A 150 -4.36 0.22 -1.49
CA PHE A 150 -5.33 0.36 -0.40
C PHE A 150 -4.87 1.27 0.76
N ASN A 151 -3.67 1.85 0.63
CA ASN A 151 -3.05 2.62 1.71
C ASN A 151 -2.79 4.08 1.31
N GLN A 152 -2.36 4.30 0.08
CA GLN A 152 -1.85 5.57 -0.42
C GLN A 152 -2.80 6.74 -0.21
N ASP A 153 -4.09 6.59 -0.53
CA ASP A 153 -5.08 7.66 -0.44
C ASP A 153 -5.39 8.03 1.02
N THR A 154 -5.45 7.03 1.92
CA THR A 154 -5.62 7.27 3.36
C THR A 154 -4.44 8.03 3.93
N LEU A 155 -3.22 7.63 3.56
CA LEU A 155 -2.00 8.28 4.05
C LEU A 155 -1.81 9.69 3.47
N ALA A 156 -2.35 9.94 2.26
CA ALA A 156 -2.26 11.23 1.58
C ALA A 156 -3.24 12.30 2.10
N GLN A 157 -4.11 11.98 3.05
CA GLN A 157 -5.12 12.94 3.55
C GLN A 157 -4.49 14.17 4.22
N ASN A 158 -3.31 14.02 4.85
CA ASN A 158 -2.71 15.07 5.67
C ASN A 158 -1.25 15.37 5.31
N ARG A 159 -0.69 14.72 4.28
CA ARG A 159 0.72 14.86 3.88
C ARG A 159 0.94 14.54 2.43
N ALA A 160 2.10 14.93 1.90
CA ALA A 160 2.57 14.41 0.63
C ALA A 160 2.92 12.93 0.77
N VAL A 161 2.49 12.11 -0.20
CA VAL A 161 2.80 10.68 -0.30
C VAL A 161 3.42 10.41 -1.66
N HIS A 162 4.55 9.73 -1.67
CA HIS A 162 5.24 9.30 -2.88
C HIS A 162 5.31 7.78 -2.92
N VAL A 163 4.55 7.17 -3.82
CA VAL A 163 4.61 5.73 -4.09
C VAL A 163 5.60 5.52 -5.22
N ILE A 164 6.64 4.74 -4.99
CA ILE A 164 7.74 4.56 -5.94
C ILE A 164 7.81 3.11 -6.43
N ASP A 165 8.16 2.92 -7.69
CA ASP A 165 8.66 1.64 -8.18
C ASP A 165 10.18 1.64 -8.01
N LEU A 166 10.73 0.60 -7.37
CA LEU A 166 12.18 0.43 -7.21
C LEU A 166 12.87 0.15 -8.56
N PRO A 167 14.18 0.39 -8.71
CA PRO A 167 14.93 -0.08 -9.88
C PRO A 167 14.73 -1.58 -10.12
N ALA A 168 14.68 -2.00 -11.38
CA ALA A 168 14.33 -3.33 -11.88
C ALA A 168 12.89 -3.79 -11.62
N HIS A 169 12.00 -2.89 -11.19
CA HIS A 169 10.60 -3.20 -10.90
C HIS A 169 9.65 -2.22 -11.58
N GLY A 170 8.41 -2.71 -11.84
CA GLY A 170 7.34 -1.90 -12.40
C GLY A 170 7.72 -1.21 -13.70
N ASP A 171 7.56 0.13 -13.74
CA ASP A 171 7.93 0.96 -14.90
C ASP A 171 9.17 1.83 -14.62
N SER A 172 9.92 1.56 -13.54
CA SER A 172 11.20 2.18 -13.24
C SER A 172 12.31 1.66 -14.14
N GLU A 173 13.54 2.11 -13.90
CA GLU A 173 14.72 1.63 -14.63
C GLU A 173 14.85 0.11 -14.56
N PRO A 174 15.07 -0.59 -15.71
CA PRO A 174 15.11 -2.05 -15.74
C PRO A 174 16.40 -2.67 -15.16
N THR A 175 17.36 -1.86 -14.78
CA THR A 175 18.69 -2.31 -14.33
C THR A 175 19.01 -1.84 -12.91
N VAL A 176 19.97 -2.46 -12.28
CA VAL A 176 20.55 -2.06 -10.99
C VAL A 176 22.07 -2.01 -11.11
N ALA A 177 22.73 -1.18 -10.30
CA ALA A 177 24.18 -1.05 -10.30
C ALA A 177 24.87 -2.37 -9.88
N SER A 178 24.45 -2.98 -8.76
CA SER A 178 24.99 -4.23 -8.27
C SER A 178 23.91 -5.20 -7.74
N GLY A 179 22.72 -4.69 -7.43
CA GLY A 179 21.66 -5.42 -6.73
C GLY A 179 21.77 -5.40 -5.20
N LYS A 180 22.78 -4.74 -4.62
CA LYS A 180 22.89 -4.56 -3.18
C LYS A 180 21.80 -3.62 -2.67
N VAL A 181 21.27 -3.91 -1.49
CA VAL A 181 20.25 -3.07 -0.83
C VAL A 181 20.78 -1.65 -0.60
N THR A 182 22.06 -1.49 -0.31
CA THR A 182 22.72 -0.16 -0.15
C THR A 182 22.69 0.67 -1.43
N ASP A 183 22.93 0.06 -2.60
CA ASP A 183 22.91 0.80 -3.86
C ASP A 183 21.49 1.22 -4.25
N ILE A 184 20.49 0.37 -3.91
CA ILE A 184 19.07 0.73 -4.07
C ILE A 184 18.70 1.86 -3.12
N ALA A 185 19.19 1.84 -1.88
CA ALA A 185 19.00 2.91 -0.90
C ALA A 185 19.60 4.24 -1.36
N ASP A 186 20.80 4.21 -1.94
CA ASP A 186 21.47 5.40 -2.50
C ASP A 186 20.66 5.97 -3.68
N ALA A 187 20.13 5.11 -4.57
CA ALA A 187 19.27 5.54 -5.66
C ALA A 187 17.96 6.20 -5.14
N VAL A 188 17.37 5.69 -4.06
CA VAL A 188 16.19 6.32 -3.41
C VAL A 188 16.57 7.66 -2.76
N LEU A 189 17.77 7.82 -2.22
CA LEU A 189 18.25 9.11 -1.71
C LEU A 189 18.49 10.14 -2.83
N GLU A 190 18.92 9.70 -4.02
CA GLU A 190 18.95 10.56 -5.21
C GLU A 190 17.54 11.00 -5.63
N LEU A 191 16.57 10.09 -5.52
CA LEU A 191 15.15 10.43 -5.76
C LEU A 191 14.63 11.47 -4.76
N PHE A 192 15.03 11.40 -3.49
CA PHE A 192 14.70 12.44 -2.51
C PHE A 192 15.18 13.82 -2.95
N ALA A 193 16.40 13.90 -3.48
CA ALA A 193 16.94 15.16 -4.00
C ALA A 193 16.14 15.67 -5.22
N ALA A 194 15.73 14.76 -6.12
CA ALA A 194 14.94 15.11 -7.30
C ALA A 194 13.48 15.51 -6.97
N LEU A 195 12.99 15.15 -5.80
CA LEU A 195 11.65 15.49 -5.31
C LEU A 195 11.65 16.59 -4.23
N ASP A 196 12.80 17.22 -3.97
CA ASP A 196 13.00 18.23 -2.91
C ASP A 196 12.57 17.72 -1.51
N ILE A 197 12.75 16.41 -1.25
CA ILE A 197 12.48 15.80 0.04
C ILE A 197 13.72 15.93 0.93
N GLU A 198 13.64 16.74 1.96
CA GLU A 198 14.72 16.87 2.95
C GLU A 198 14.70 15.71 3.94
N LYS A 199 13.51 15.34 4.44
CA LYS A 199 13.28 14.29 5.42
C LYS A 199 11.92 13.64 5.16
N ALA A 200 11.79 12.32 5.36
CA ALA A 200 10.56 11.59 5.10
C ALA A 200 10.26 10.52 6.14
N HIS A 201 8.99 10.15 6.25
CA HIS A 201 8.58 8.86 6.78
C HIS A 201 8.83 7.79 5.73
N LEU A 202 9.53 6.72 6.07
CA LEU A 202 9.74 5.59 5.17
C LEU A 202 8.78 4.47 5.53
N ILE A 203 7.97 4.07 4.56
CA ILE A 203 7.01 2.97 4.69
C ILE A 203 7.45 1.88 3.73
N GLY A 204 8.10 0.83 4.26
CA GLY A 204 8.75 -0.19 3.45
C GLY A 204 8.18 -1.59 3.69
N HIS A 205 7.90 -2.31 2.61
CA HIS A 205 7.48 -3.71 2.64
C HIS A 205 8.63 -4.63 2.22
N SER A 206 8.92 -5.68 2.99
CA SER A 206 9.87 -6.73 2.63
C SER A 206 11.24 -6.16 2.20
N LEU A 207 11.67 -6.31 0.94
CA LEU A 207 12.86 -5.65 0.38
C LEU A 207 12.83 -4.13 0.60
N GLY A 208 11.68 -3.48 0.40
CA GLY A 208 11.51 -2.04 0.65
C GLY A 208 11.73 -1.68 2.13
N GLY A 209 11.45 -2.60 3.04
CA GLY A 209 11.80 -2.48 4.46
C GLY A 209 13.31 -2.49 4.69
N ALA A 210 14.03 -3.39 4.02
CA ALA A 210 15.50 -3.42 4.06
C ALA A 210 16.12 -2.14 3.45
N VAL A 211 15.54 -1.63 2.34
CA VAL A 211 15.96 -0.34 1.74
C VAL A 211 15.74 0.81 2.72
N ALA A 212 14.60 0.86 3.40
CA ALA A 212 14.32 1.89 4.40
C ALA A 212 15.30 1.83 5.59
N LEU A 213 15.63 0.62 6.06
CA LEU A 213 16.64 0.41 7.10
C LEU A 213 18.04 0.83 6.63
N ALA A 214 18.44 0.51 5.40
CA ALA A 214 19.73 0.93 4.84
C ALA A 214 19.82 2.46 4.70
N ILE A 215 18.74 3.14 4.32
CA ILE A 215 18.69 4.62 4.33
C ILE A 215 18.85 5.14 5.76
N ALA A 216 18.19 4.51 6.74
CA ALA A 216 18.30 4.91 8.14
C ALA A 216 19.70 4.68 8.72
N GLU A 217 20.43 3.66 8.23
CA GLU A 217 21.82 3.39 8.59
C GLU A 217 22.78 4.48 8.07
N THR A 218 22.68 4.79 6.78
CA THR A 218 23.63 5.68 6.12
C THR A 218 23.27 7.16 6.25
N SER A 219 21.98 7.47 6.36
CA SER A 219 21.44 8.84 6.34
C SER A 219 20.30 9.03 7.34
N PRO A 220 20.52 8.77 8.66
CA PRO A 220 19.45 8.82 9.69
C PRO A 220 18.76 10.19 9.77
N GLN A 221 19.45 11.29 9.42
CA GLN A 221 18.89 12.64 9.37
C GLN A 221 17.80 12.79 8.29
N ARG A 222 17.77 11.93 7.29
CA ARG A 222 16.78 11.92 6.21
C ARG A 222 15.50 11.16 6.58
N VAL A 223 15.47 10.47 7.75
CA VAL A 223 14.39 9.59 8.17
C VAL A 223 13.65 10.18 9.38
N GLN A 224 12.36 10.49 9.22
CA GLN A 224 11.49 10.94 10.29
C GLN A 224 11.02 9.77 11.16
N SER A 225 10.55 8.70 10.51
CA SER A 225 10.19 7.43 11.16
C SER A 225 10.23 6.28 10.16
N LEU A 226 10.21 5.07 10.67
CA LEU A 226 10.16 3.83 9.91
C LEU A 226 8.82 3.12 10.19
N SER A 227 8.07 2.79 9.14
CA SER A 227 6.94 1.85 9.20
C SER A 227 7.29 0.65 8.32
N LEU A 228 7.66 -0.45 8.95
CA LEU A 228 8.22 -1.62 8.28
C LEU A 228 7.18 -2.74 8.26
N ILE A 229 6.82 -3.22 7.09
CA ILE A 229 5.82 -4.27 6.90
C ILE A 229 6.53 -5.54 6.44
N ALA A 230 6.52 -6.59 7.28
CA ALA A 230 7.20 -7.85 7.03
C ALA A 230 8.63 -7.64 6.47
N PRO A 231 9.48 -6.79 7.09
CA PRO A 231 10.72 -6.32 6.50
C PRO A 231 11.75 -7.44 6.34
N ALA A 232 12.51 -7.40 5.25
CA ALA A 232 13.76 -8.14 5.15
C ALA A 232 14.88 -7.42 5.94
N GLY A 233 15.93 -8.16 6.30
CA GLY A 233 17.13 -7.61 6.93
C GLY A 233 17.10 -7.56 8.45
N ILE A 234 16.13 -8.19 9.13
CA ILE A 234 16.10 -8.23 10.61
C ILE A 234 16.19 -9.65 11.20
N GLY A 235 16.29 -10.67 10.37
CA GLY A 235 16.51 -12.04 10.76
C GLY A 235 16.99 -12.88 9.59
N ALA A 236 17.32 -14.14 9.83
CA ALA A 236 17.99 -14.99 8.82
C ALA A 236 17.01 -15.75 7.92
N GLU A 237 15.81 -16.07 8.39
CA GLU A 237 14.88 -16.92 7.64
C GLU A 237 14.26 -16.13 6.48
N ILE A 238 14.19 -16.78 5.31
CA ILE A 238 13.49 -16.32 4.13
C ILE A 238 13.09 -17.51 3.26
N SER A 239 11.97 -17.44 2.57
CA SER A 239 11.51 -18.50 1.68
C SER A 239 12.33 -18.54 0.38
N ALA A 240 13.28 -19.45 0.29
CA ALA A 240 13.97 -19.73 -0.97
C ALA A 240 12.99 -20.18 -2.07
N ASN A 241 11.94 -20.92 -1.70
CA ASN A 241 10.90 -21.35 -2.63
C ASN A 241 10.21 -20.18 -3.33
N TYR A 242 9.96 -19.08 -2.58
CA TYR A 242 9.41 -17.85 -3.18
C TYR A 242 10.42 -17.17 -4.10
N ILE A 243 11.64 -16.90 -3.63
CA ILE A 243 12.65 -16.16 -4.39
C ILE A 243 13.03 -16.89 -5.68
N ASP A 244 13.42 -18.18 -5.57
CA ASP A 244 13.83 -18.99 -6.71
C ASP A 244 12.64 -19.25 -7.66
N GLY A 245 11.46 -19.54 -7.09
CA GLY A 245 10.25 -19.72 -7.85
C GLY A 245 9.85 -18.47 -8.63
N PHE A 246 9.98 -17.27 -8.02
CA PHE A 246 9.72 -16.00 -8.69
C PHE A 246 10.69 -15.76 -9.85
N LEU A 247 11.98 -16.01 -9.64
CA LEU A 247 12.98 -15.87 -10.70
C LEU A 247 12.70 -16.83 -11.86
N ALA A 248 12.35 -18.08 -11.57
CA ALA A 248 12.12 -19.12 -12.57
C ALA A 248 10.77 -19.01 -13.30
N ALA A 249 9.77 -18.32 -12.71
CA ALA A 249 8.42 -18.25 -13.29
C ALA A 249 8.36 -17.27 -14.47
N GLU A 250 8.13 -17.79 -15.67
CA GLU A 250 7.99 -17.03 -16.93
C GLU A 250 6.55 -17.06 -17.49
N ARG A 251 5.68 -17.91 -16.92
CA ARG A 251 4.31 -18.12 -17.40
C ARG A 251 3.31 -17.85 -16.27
N ARG A 252 2.08 -17.54 -16.68
CA ARG A 252 0.98 -17.15 -15.78
C ARG A 252 0.75 -18.13 -14.63
N LYS A 253 0.65 -19.45 -14.92
CA LYS A 253 0.35 -20.44 -13.87
C LYS A 253 1.47 -20.55 -12.84
N PRO A 254 2.75 -20.81 -13.21
CA PRO A 254 3.84 -20.82 -12.23
C PRO A 254 3.95 -19.50 -11.44
N MET A 255 3.79 -18.35 -12.09
CA MET A 255 3.84 -17.07 -11.43
C MET A 255 2.68 -16.92 -10.42
N LYS A 256 1.47 -17.34 -10.81
CA LYS A 256 0.33 -17.38 -9.90
C LYS A 256 0.60 -18.22 -8.66
N ASP A 257 1.16 -19.43 -8.86
CA ASP A 257 1.45 -20.35 -7.77
C ASP A 257 2.48 -19.77 -6.78
N VAL A 258 3.49 -19.05 -7.30
CA VAL A 258 4.51 -18.37 -6.46
C VAL A 258 3.93 -17.16 -5.74
N LEU A 259 3.21 -16.28 -6.44
CA LEU A 259 2.62 -15.09 -5.82
C LEU A 259 1.56 -15.43 -4.78
N SER A 260 0.91 -16.60 -4.88
CA SER A 260 -0.05 -17.05 -3.88
C SER A 260 0.57 -17.26 -2.49
N LEU A 261 1.87 -17.52 -2.41
CA LEU A 261 2.62 -17.65 -1.14
C LEU A 261 2.68 -16.33 -0.34
N LEU A 262 2.44 -15.21 -1.00
CA LEU A 262 2.44 -13.89 -0.36
C LEU A 262 1.22 -13.68 0.56
N PHE A 263 0.14 -14.40 0.34
CA PHE A 263 -1.15 -14.19 1.01
C PHE A 263 -1.47 -15.34 1.98
N ALA A 264 -2.12 -15.02 3.09
CA ALA A 264 -2.69 -16.02 3.98
C ALA A 264 -3.83 -16.78 3.27
N ASP A 265 -4.70 -16.03 2.56
CA ASP A 265 -5.70 -16.59 1.63
C ASP A 265 -5.29 -16.26 0.18
N PRO A 266 -4.96 -17.29 -0.65
CA PRO A 266 -4.64 -17.10 -2.05
C PRO A 266 -5.72 -16.38 -2.89
N GLN A 267 -6.97 -16.31 -2.41
CA GLN A 267 -8.03 -15.56 -3.08
C GLN A 267 -7.83 -14.04 -3.02
N GLY A 268 -7.02 -13.53 -2.09
CA GLY A 268 -6.62 -12.12 -2.02
C GLY A 268 -5.78 -11.65 -3.21
N MET A 269 -5.25 -12.59 -4.00
CA MET A 269 -4.46 -12.28 -5.18
C MET A 269 -5.33 -12.11 -6.42
N ASN A 270 -5.23 -10.96 -7.10
CA ASN A 270 -5.94 -10.72 -8.35
C ASN A 270 -5.12 -11.12 -9.59
N ALA A 271 -5.81 -11.32 -10.72
CA ALA A 271 -5.16 -11.71 -11.98
C ALA A 271 -4.25 -10.62 -12.54
N GLU A 272 -4.53 -9.36 -12.25
CA GLU A 272 -3.78 -8.20 -12.71
C GLU A 272 -2.37 -8.15 -12.10
N MET A 273 -2.22 -8.54 -10.82
CA MET A 273 -0.91 -8.66 -10.17
C MET A 273 0.00 -9.62 -10.94
N VAL A 274 -0.52 -10.78 -11.36
CA VAL A 274 0.24 -11.76 -12.14
C VAL A 274 0.68 -11.18 -13.49
N GLU A 275 -0.23 -10.50 -14.19
CA GLU A 275 0.06 -9.91 -15.51
C GLU A 275 1.08 -8.76 -15.40
N ASN A 276 0.96 -7.91 -14.38
CA ASN A 276 1.89 -6.82 -14.15
C ASN A 276 3.31 -7.34 -13.88
N VAL A 277 3.44 -8.36 -13.03
CA VAL A 277 4.73 -8.99 -12.75
C VAL A 277 5.33 -9.60 -14.03
N LEU A 278 4.55 -10.36 -14.79
CA LEU A 278 5.03 -10.96 -16.04
C LEU A 278 5.38 -9.92 -17.10
N ARG A 279 4.70 -8.77 -17.10
CA ARG A 279 4.98 -7.67 -18.03
C ARG A 279 6.36 -7.08 -17.79
N PHE A 280 6.66 -6.64 -16.56
CA PHE A 280 7.96 -6.02 -16.30
C PHE A 280 9.12 -7.02 -16.31
N LYS A 281 8.91 -8.26 -15.87
CA LYS A 281 9.94 -9.32 -15.97
C LYS A 281 10.41 -9.63 -17.39
N ARG A 282 9.64 -9.27 -18.42
CA ARG A 282 10.01 -9.46 -19.84
C ARG A 282 10.81 -8.30 -20.42
N LEU A 283 11.00 -7.22 -19.66
CA LEU A 283 11.84 -6.10 -20.10
C LEU A 283 13.31 -6.51 -20.08
N ASP A 284 14.04 -6.09 -21.11
CA ASP A 284 15.48 -6.36 -21.22
C ASP A 284 16.24 -5.80 -20.00
N GLY A 285 17.07 -6.65 -19.39
CA GLY A 285 17.86 -6.32 -18.20
C GLY A 285 17.16 -6.60 -16.86
N VAL A 286 15.83 -6.73 -16.82
CA VAL A 286 15.09 -6.98 -15.57
C VAL A 286 15.38 -8.37 -14.99
N PRO A 287 15.39 -9.49 -15.76
CA PRO A 287 15.70 -10.80 -15.20
C PRO A 287 17.08 -10.85 -14.52
N GLU A 288 18.09 -10.27 -15.14
CA GLU A 288 19.46 -10.19 -14.62
C GLU A 288 19.53 -9.31 -13.37
N ALA A 289 18.84 -8.18 -13.37
CA ALA A 289 18.78 -7.27 -12.23
C ALA A 289 18.06 -7.91 -11.04
N LEU A 290 16.93 -8.60 -11.25
CA LEU A 290 16.23 -9.33 -10.20
C LEU A 290 17.09 -10.47 -9.64
N ALA A 291 17.81 -11.20 -10.49
CA ALA A 291 18.74 -12.24 -10.04
C ALA A 291 19.89 -11.65 -9.20
N ALA A 292 20.42 -10.49 -9.59
CA ALA A 292 21.44 -9.77 -8.82
C ALA A 292 20.91 -9.33 -7.44
N ILE A 293 19.72 -8.74 -7.38
CA ILE A 293 19.06 -8.37 -6.12
C ILE A 293 18.86 -9.60 -5.23
N ALA A 294 18.31 -10.69 -5.78
CA ALA A 294 18.07 -11.92 -5.04
C ALA A 294 19.38 -12.51 -4.48
N GLY A 295 20.47 -12.50 -5.25
CA GLY A 295 21.79 -12.99 -4.81
C GLY A 295 22.44 -12.13 -3.72
N HIS A 296 22.03 -10.87 -3.57
CA HIS A 296 22.44 -10.00 -2.45
C HIS A 296 21.44 -9.99 -1.28
N LEU A 297 20.25 -10.52 -1.47
CA LEU A 297 19.25 -10.68 -0.43
C LEU A 297 19.41 -12.02 0.30
N MET A 298 19.69 -13.10 -0.44
CA MET A 298 19.67 -14.46 0.06
C MET A 298 20.85 -15.29 -0.49
N ALA A 299 21.46 -16.08 0.38
CA ALA A 299 22.38 -17.16 0.02
C ALA A 299 22.12 -18.38 0.91
N ASP A 300 22.27 -19.58 0.36
CA ASP A 300 22.06 -20.85 1.08
C ASP A 300 20.70 -20.92 1.82
N GLY A 301 19.64 -20.33 1.21
CA GLY A 301 18.29 -20.30 1.75
C GLY A 301 18.10 -19.38 2.97
N LYS A 302 19.04 -18.47 3.21
CA LYS A 302 18.98 -17.50 4.31
C LYS A 302 19.26 -16.09 3.83
N GLN A 303 18.66 -15.11 4.50
CA GLN A 303 19.03 -13.71 4.31
C GLN A 303 20.50 -13.49 4.69
N ILE A 304 21.22 -12.74 3.85
CA ILE A 304 22.63 -12.37 4.08
C ILE A 304 22.80 -10.91 4.47
N ILE A 305 21.70 -10.15 4.54
CA ILE A 305 21.63 -8.78 5.05
C ILE A 305 21.21 -8.82 6.52
N ASP A 306 21.84 -8.00 7.35
CA ASP A 306 21.49 -7.82 8.75
C ASP A 306 21.51 -6.33 9.10
N LEU A 307 20.33 -5.75 9.24
CA LEU A 307 20.08 -4.34 9.55
C LEU A 307 19.32 -4.20 10.88
N ARG A 308 19.20 -5.28 11.65
CA ARG A 308 18.47 -5.30 12.92
C ARG A 308 18.97 -4.26 13.91
N ALA A 309 20.28 -3.99 13.92
CA ALA A 309 20.91 -3.03 14.82
C ALA A 309 20.40 -1.58 14.63
N ILE A 310 19.84 -1.26 13.46
CA ILE A 310 19.26 0.07 13.17
C ILE A 310 17.99 0.33 14.00
N LEU A 311 17.33 -0.73 14.45
CA LEU A 311 16.16 -0.66 15.31
C LEU A 311 16.55 -0.43 16.79
N ASP A 312 17.50 0.47 17.03
CA ASP A 312 18.07 0.77 18.36
C ASP A 312 17.24 1.81 19.16
N GLY A 313 16.10 2.24 18.63
CA GLY A 313 15.18 3.19 19.25
C GLY A 313 15.51 4.67 19.01
N LYS A 314 16.55 5.00 18.24
CA LYS A 314 16.87 6.40 17.91
C LYS A 314 15.92 6.99 16.89
N ILE A 315 15.42 6.18 15.95
CA ILE A 315 14.41 6.55 14.98
C ILE A 315 13.10 5.87 15.41
N PRO A 316 11.98 6.60 15.52
CA PRO A 316 10.68 5.98 15.79
C PRO A 316 10.38 4.88 14.78
N ALA A 317 10.08 3.67 15.23
CA ALA A 317 9.85 2.53 14.36
C ALA A 317 8.58 1.78 14.74
N LEU A 318 7.78 1.46 13.73
CA LEU A 318 6.64 0.54 13.78
C LEU A 318 6.95 -0.65 12.87
N ILE A 319 6.74 -1.86 13.37
CA ILE A 319 6.78 -3.09 12.58
C ILE A 319 5.39 -3.71 12.56
N VAL A 320 4.89 -4.00 11.35
CA VAL A 320 3.63 -4.72 11.15
C VAL A 320 3.94 -6.06 10.47
N TRP A 321 3.39 -7.15 11.00
CA TRP A 321 3.64 -8.48 10.45
C TRP A 321 2.39 -9.33 10.43
N GLY A 322 2.17 -10.08 9.34
CA GLY A 322 1.16 -11.13 9.29
C GLY A 322 1.67 -12.40 9.97
N GLU A 323 0.86 -13.00 10.84
CA GLU A 323 1.24 -14.23 11.56
C GLU A 323 1.31 -15.47 10.64
N ALA A 324 0.60 -15.42 9.50
CA ALA A 324 0.62 -16.47 8.49
C ALA A 324 1.66 -16.23 7.37
N ASP A 325 2.64 -15.36 7.59
CA ASP A 325 3.69 -15.03 6.60
C ASP A 325 4.53 -16.28 6.28
N GLN A 326 4.48 -16.73 5.00
CA GLN A 326 5.22 -17.87 4.48
C GLN A 326 6.54 -17.47 3.82
N ILE A 327 6.85 -16.18 3.73
CA ILE A 327 8.06 -15.66 3.09
C ILE A 327 9.11 -15.31 4.13
N ILE A 328 8.76 -14.47 5.10
CA ILE A 328 9.64 -14.07 6.20
C ILE A 328 8.84 -14.24 7.50
N PRO A 329 9.23 -15.17 8.39
CA PRO A 329 8.45 -15.49 9.58
C PRO A 329 8.29 -14.30 10.53
N ALA A 330 7.08 -14.10 11.06
CA ALA A 330 6.76 -13.05 12.03
C ALA A 330 7.57 -13.14 13.34
N SER A 331 8.13 -14.32 13.64
CA SER A 331 9.04 -14.54 14.76
C SER A 331 10.32 -13.69 14.70
N GLN A 332 10.68 -13.17 13.51
CA GLN A 332 11.81 -12.24 13.41
C GLN A 332 11.57 -10.91 14.12
N SER A 333 10.32 -10.58 14.46
CA SER A 333 9.99 -9.44 15.32
C SER A 333 10.17 -9.73 16.81
N ASP A 334 10.53 -10.95 17.20
CA ASP A 334 10.78 -11.29 18.61
C ASP A 334 12.09 -10.65 19.11
N GLY A 335 12.08 -10.21 20.36
CA GLY A 335 13.26 -9.64 21.01
C GLY A 335 13.78 -8.35 20.38
N LEU A 336 12.93 -7.58 19.70
CA LEU A 336 13.25 -6.22 19.27
C LEU A 336 13.32 -5.28 20.48
N PRO A 337 14.07 -4.17 20.40
CA PRO A 337 14.16 -3.18 21.47
C PRO A 337 12.78 -2.63 21.88
N ALA A 338 12.61 -2.31 23.15
CA ALA A 338 11.34 -1.81 23.70
C ALA A 338 10.83 -0.49 23.08
N GLY A 339 11.69 0.24 22.34
CA GLY A 339 11.32 1.45 21.61
C GLY A 339 10.69 1.21 20.23
N VAL A 340 10.62 -0.05 19.80
CA VAL A 340 10.01 -0.44 18.52
C VAL A 340 8.58 -0.91 18.79
N ASP A 341 7.59 -0.23 18.18
CA ASP A 341 6.20 -0.67 18.22
C ASP A 341 6.03 -1.88 17.29
N VAL A 342 5.46 -2.99 17.77
CA VAL A 342 5.25 -4.22 16.99
C VAL A 342 3.77 -4.58 16.98
N ALA A 343 3.20 -4.79 15.79
CA ALA A 343 1.84 -5.29 15.60
C ALA A 343 1.88 -6.58 14.76
N ARG A 344 1.30 -7.67 15.28
CA ARG A 344 1.09 -8.93 14.56
C ARG A 344 -0.37 -9.10 14.21
N LEU A 345 -0.64 -9.46 12.98
CA LEU A 345 -1.99 -9.57 12.43
C LEU A 345 -2.29 -11.04 12.10
N ALA A 346 -3.19 -11.64 12.87
CA ALA A 346 -3.49 -13.08 12.80
C ALA A 346 -4.06 -13.52 11.44
N GLY A 347 -4.80 -12.62 10.76
CA GLY A 347 -5.46 -12.90 9.47
C GLY A 347 -4.60 -12.66 8.22
N ALA A 348 -3.34 -12.21 8.38
CA ALA A 348 -2.53 -11.78 7.25
C ALA A 348 -1.30 -12.66 7.01
N GLY A 349 -0.89 -12.77 5.74
CA GLY A 349 0.36 -13.35 5.28
C GLY A 349 1.47 -12.30 5.14
N HIS A 350 2.21 -12.38 4.03
CA HIS A 350 3.32 -11.45 3.74
C HIS A 350 2.86 -10.07 3.25
N MET A 351 1.55 -9.91 2.92
CA MET A 351 0.97 -8.67 2.36
C MET A 351 -0.06 -8.02 3.30
N PRO A 352 0.25 -7.77 4.61
CA PRO A 352 -0.73 -7.23 5.55
C PRO A 352 -1.37 -5.92 5.10
N MET A 353 -0.63 -5.07 4.34
CA MET A 353 -1.12 -3.79 3.81
C MET A 353 -2.18 -3.95 2.72
N MET A 354 -2.34 -5.16 2.18
CA MET A 354 -3.42 -5.51 1.25
C MET A 354 -4.51 -6.34 1.94
N GLU A 355 -4.12 -7.32 2.77
CA GLU A 355 -5.04 -8.27 3.41
C GLU A 355 -5.81 -7.64 4.57
N GLU A 356 -5.16 -6.77 5.34
CA GLU A 356 -5.72 -6.07 6.53
C GLU A 356 -5.54 -4.55 6.40
N ALA A 357 -5.79 -4.01 5.20
CA ALA A 357 -5.47 -2.64 4.81
C ALA A 357 -6.00 -1.59 5.80
N ALA A 358 -7.25 -1.75 6.27
CA ALA A 358 -7.86 -0.80 7.22
C ALA A 358 -7.10 -0.76 8.56
N GLN A 359 -6.67 -1.91 9.06
CA GLN A 359 -5.92 -1.99 10.30
C GLN A 359 -4.49 -1.45 10.13
N VAL A 360 -3.82 -1.80 9.04
CA VAL A 360 -2.49 -1.30 8.70
C VAL A 360 -2.49 0.22 8.54
N ASN A 361 -3.49 0.78 7.85
CA ASN A 361 -3.65 2.22 7.70
C ASN A 361 -3.79 2.94 9.04
N ARG A 362 -4.60 2.40 9.96
CA ARG A 362 -4.73 2.97 11.33
C ARG A 362 -3.40 2.94 12.08
N LEU A 363 -2.68 1.83 12.04
CA LEU A 363 -1.39 1.68 12.73
C LEU A 363 -0.35 2.65 12.18
N ILE A 364 -0.21 2.73 10.85
CA ILE A 364 0.72 3.64 10.20
C ILE A 364 0.35 5.09 10.51
N THR A 365 -0.90 5.51 10.31
CA THR A 365 -1.33 6.89 10.55
C THR A 365 -1.07 7.32 12.00
N ALA A 366 -1.38 6.47 12.97
CA ALA A 366 -1.10 6.74 14.37
C ALA A 366 0.41 6.87 14.66
N HIS A 367 1.24 5.99 14.06
CA HIS A 367 2.69 6.03 14.20
C HIS A 367 3.29 7.30 13.60
N LEU A 368 2.86 7.71 12.39
CA LEU A 368 3.34 8.92 11.74
C LEU A 368 3.01 10.16 12.59
N GLY A 369 1.78 10.26 13.10
CA GLY A 369 1.37 11.37 13.98
C GLY A 369 2.18 11.41 15.29
N LYS A 370 2.45 10.26 15.91
CA LYS A 370 3.30 10.15 17.12
C LYS A 370 4.76 10.58 16.85
N ALA A 371 5.27 10.33 15.65
CA ALA A 371 6.65 10.68 15.29
C ALA A 371 6.83 12.17 14.90
N GLU A 372 5.73 12.89 14.69
CA GLU A 372 5.75 14.32 14.37
C GLU A 372 5.56 15.22 15.61
N GLY A 373 5.13 14.69 16.73
CA GLY A 373 4.99 15.50 17.91
C GLY A 373 4.10 15.27 18.95
#